data_53335809a6a93dcd529e576831d4e1d7
#
_entry.id   53335809a6a93dcd529e576831d4e1d7
#
_cell.length_a   1.000
_cell.length_b   1.000
_cell.length_c   1.000
_cell.angle_alpha   90.00
_cell.angle_beta   90.00
_cell.angle_gamma   90.00
#
_symmetry.space_group_name_H-M   'P 1'
#
loop_
_entity.id
_entity.type
_entity.pdbx_description
1 polymer ?
#
loop_
_entity_poly.entity_id
_entity_poly.type
_entity_poly.pdbx_seq_one_letter_code
_entity_poly.pdbx_strand_id
1 'polypeptide(L)'
;MDKDIKKSISATDKDAQYDEKAKNLLGHKIILAHILVKIIDEFKGMNPKDVVQYIEGEPYISRVPVDAGSTNVEKEQDGEKVIGLNTENSELNEGLVRFDIIFYVRMRDGLSQVIVNIEAQKAEPSAYDIINRAVFYVSRMISSQKGREFTKCNYNDIKRVYSIWVCMNMSQNCMNYIHFTQESVVGTYQWKGDIDLANIVLIGLAEDLPEKEEKYELHRLLGALLSAKLDVNTKLDIIGNEFDIPLESDIRKDVNDMCNLSQGIKEQAYVEGTENGIAIGKQEGITIGKQEGIAEAIIKMYRKGYEAEQISDLLDKEVEQVREIIENE
;
A
#
# COMPACT_ATOMS: atom_id res chain seq x y z
N MET A 1 30.48 6.94 1.31
CA MET A 1 29.11 6.48 0.98
C MET A 1 28.18 7.56 1.47
N ASP A 2 27.50 8.19 0.56
CA ASP A 2 26.77 9.45 0.76
C ASP A 2 25.66 9.29 1.80
N LYS A 3 25.44 10.31 2.64
CA LYS A 3 24.42 10.29 3.70
C LYS A 3 23.01 10.06 3.10
N ASP A 4 22.80 10.56 1.88
CA ASP A 4 21.55 10.43 1.15
C ASP A 4 21.27 9.00 0.66
N ILE A 5 22.31 8.27 0.25
CA ILE A 5 22.20 6.84 -0.12
C ILE A 5 21.85 5.98 1.10
N LYS A 6 22.46 6.25 2.27
CA LYS A 6 22.10 5.54 3.51
C LYS A 6 20.68 5.82 3.97
N LYS A 7 20.21 7.07 3.83
CA LYS A 7 18.82 7.45 4.14
C LYS A 7 17.81 6.76 3.21
N SER A 8 18.10 6.76 1.91
CA SER A 8 17.26 6.10 0.92
C SER A 8 17.14 4.59 1.16
N ILE A 9 18.25 3.90 1.47
CA ILE A 9 18.25 2.47 1.81
C ILE A 9 17.46 2.22 3.09
N SER A 10 17.64 3.02 4.14
CA SER A 10 16.90 2.85 5.41
C SER A 10 15.40 3.08 5.28
N ALA A 11 14.96 4.02 4.45
CA ALA A 11 13.54 4.26 4.18
C ALA A 11 12.92 3.08 3.39
N THR A 12 13.62 2.59 2.37
CA THR A 12 13.20 1.43 1.57
C THR A 12 13.07 0.16 2.42
N ASP A 13 14.02 -0.07 3.34
CA ASP A 13 13.97 -1.22 4.25
C ASP A 13 12.77 -1.17 5.20
N LYS A 14 12.38 0.02 5.67
CA LYS A 14 11.24 0.19 6.57
C LYS A 14 9.89 0.06 5.85
N ASP A 15 9.79 0.58 4.64
CA ASP A 15 8.60 0.42 3.83
C ASP A 15 8.39 -1.06 3.48
N ALA A 16 9.45 -1.80 3.18
CA ALA A 16 9.40 -3.24 2.97
C ALA A 16 8.98 -4.01 4.23
N GLN A 17 9.47 -3.62 5.43
CA GLN A 17 9.05 -4.22 6.70
C GLN A 17 7.58 -3.93 7.02
N TYR A 18 7.11 -2.69 6.76
CA TYR A 18 5.70 -2.34 6.95
C TYR A 18 4.80 -3.18 6.05
N ASP A 19 5.15 -3.32 4.80
CA ASP A 19 4.46 -4.13 3.81
C ASP A 19 4.37 -5.60 4.24
N GLU A 20 5.50 -6.19 4.69
CA GLU A 20 5.53 -7.56 5.23
C GLU A 20 4.61 -7.73 6.45
N LYS A 21 4.61 -6.78 7.39
CA LYS A 21 3.75 -6.86 8.58
C LYS A 21 2.27 -6.70 8.23
N ALA A 22 1.94 -5.79 7.30
CA ALA A 22 0.58 -5.63 6.79
C ALA A 22 0.07 -6.91 6.13
N LYS A 23 0.89 -7.57 5.31
CA LYS A 23 0.57 -8.85 4.66
C LYS A 23 0.34 -9.96 5.67
N ASN A 24 1.21 -10.08 6.67
CA ASN A 24 1.04 -11.09 7.73
C ASN A 24 -0.27 -10.88 8.45
N LEU A 25 -0.58 -9.64 8.85
CA LEU A 25 -1.81 -9.31 9.55
C LEU A 25 -3.06 -9.57 8.69
N LEU A 26 -3.07 -9.12 7.44
CA LEU A 26 -4.18 -9.37 6.53
C LEU A 26 -4.32 -10.84 6.14
N GLY A 27 -3.26 -11.64 6.23
CA GLY A 27 -3.25 -13.07 5.90
C GLY A 27 -3.99 -13.97 6.90
N HIS A 28 -4.37 -13.46 8.07
CA HIS A 28 -5.17 -14.25 9.01
C HIS A 28 -6.54 -14.59 8.43
N LYS A 29 -6.91 -15.87 8.41
CA LYS A 29 -8.16 -16.36 7.81
C LYS A 29 -9.41 -15.63 8.29
N ILE A 30 -9.46 -15.28 9.57
CA ILE A 30 -10.62 -14.54 10.11
C ILE A 30 -10.70 -13.12 9.52
N ILE A 31 -9.58 -12.45 9.27
CA ILE A 31 -9.55 -11.13 8.63
C ILE A 31 -9.93 -11.27 7.15
N LEU A 32 -9.40 -12.27 6.45
CA LEU A 32 -9.80 -12.60 5.09
C LEU A 32 -11.30 -12.89 5.00
N ALA A 33 -11.86 -13.61 5.96
CA ALA A 33 -13.29 -13.90 6.00
C ALA A 33 -14.14 -12.62 6.12
N HIS A 34 -13.73 -11.64 6.94
CA HIS A 34 -14.38 -10.33 6.99
C HIS A 34 -14.34 -9.58 5.65
N ILE A 35 -13.27 -9.72 4.89
CA ILE A 35 -13.16 -9.18 3.53
C ILE A 35 -14.13 -9.91 2.60
N LEU A 36 -14.13 -11.23 2.61
CA LEU A 36 -14.92 -12.07 1.71
C LEU A 36 -16.43 -11.84 1.87
N VAL A 37 -16.94 -11.70 3.10
CA VAL A 37 -18.40 -11.47 3.33
C VAL A 37 -18.89 -10.13 2.79
N LYS A 38 -17.99 -9.18 2.52
CA LYS A 38 -18.34 -7.87 1.95
C LYS A 38 -18.19 -7.83 0.43
N ILE A 39 -17.39 -8.73 -0.14
CA ILE A 39 -16.98 -8.70 -1.55
C ILE A 39 -17.67 -9.78 -2.37
N ILE A 40 -17.72 -11.01 -1.84
CA ILE A 40 -18.26 -12.16 -2.60
C ILE A 40 -19.74 -12.34 -2.25
N ASP A 41 -20.60 -12.20 -3.26
CA ASP A 41 -22.06 -12.25 -3.07
C ASP A 41 -22.53 -13.49 -2.35
N GLU A 42 -21.91 -14.64 -2.61
CA GLU A 42 -22.27 -15.90 -1.98
C GLU A 42 -22.07 -15.92 -0.46
N PHE A 43 -21.16 -15.12 0.06
CA PHE A 43 -20.87 -15.00 1.49
C PHE A 43 -21.55 -13.81 2.15
N LYS A 44 -22.23 -12.95 1.39
CA LYS A 44 -22.94 -11.80 1.95
C LYS A 44 -23.94 -12.24 3.01
N GLY A 45 -23.92 -11.54 4.16
CA GLY A 45 -24.79 -11.82 5.30
C GLY A 45 -24.42 -13.04 6.13
N MET A 46 -23.33 -13.76 5.80
CA MET A 46 -22.79 -14.81 6.66
C MET A 46 -21.97 -14.20 7.80
N ASN A 47 -21.89 -14.95 8.91
CA ASN A 47 -20.93 -14.62 9.96
C ASN A 47 -19.49 -14.91 9.43
N PRO A 48 -18.54 -13.97 9.54
CA PRO A 48 -17.15 -14.22 9.10
C PRO A 48 -16.53 -15.48 9.70
N LYS A 49 -16.85 -15.83 10.95
CA LYS A 49 -16.38 -17.08 11.58
C LYS A 49 -16.80 -18.33 10.81
N ASP A 50 -18.00 -18.31 10.21
CA ASP A 50 -18.50 -19.42 9.41
C ASP A 50 -17.86 -19.46 8.02
N VAL A 51 -17.31 -18.34 7.53
CA VAL A 51 -16.62 -18.26 6.24
C VAL A 51 -15.19 -18.77 6.29
N VAL A 52 -14.54 -18.76 7.46
CA VAL A 52 -13.17 -19.26 7.66
C VAL A 52 -12.97 -20.67 7.09
N GLN A 53 -13.95 -21.57 7.27
CA GLN A 53 -13.87 -22.95 6.78
C GLN A 53 -13.86 -23.10 5.25
N TYR A 54 -14.27 -22.07 4.52
CA TYR A 54 -14.24 -22.06 3.04
C TYR A 54 -12.90 -21.59 2.49
N ILE A 55 -12.00 -21.05 3.33
CA ILE A 55 -10.64 -20.67 2.93
C ILE A 55 -9.77 -21.92 2.97
N GLU A 56 -9.35 -22.40 1.79
CA GLU A 56 -8.58 -23.63 1.65
C GLU A 56 -7.11 -23.43 2.06
N GLY A 57 -6.56 -24.42 2.78
CA GLY A 57 -5.15 -24.40 3.20
C GLY A 57 -4.79 -23.16 4.05
N GLU A 58 -3.51 -22.86 4.14
CA GLU A 58 -3.04 -21.59 4.71
C GLU A 58 -2.82 -20.57 3.59
N PRO A 59 -3.24 -19.29 3.78
CA PRO A 59 -2.97 -18.25 2.81
C PRO A 59 -1.48 -18.11 2.55
N TYR A 60 -1.09 -18.06 1.30
CA TYR A 60 0.30 -17.89 0.93
C TYR A 60 0.66 -16.41 0.93
N ILE A 61 1.61 -16.04 1.78
CA ILE A 61 2.10 -14.67 1.94
C ILE A 61 3.49 -14.59 1.32
N SER A 62 3.70 -13.64 0.40
CA SER A 62 5.01 -13.41 -0.23
C SER A 62 6.01 -12.89 0.81
N ARG A 63 7.06 -13.66 1.06
CA ARG A 63 8.12 -13.27 2.01
C ARG A 63 9.38 -12.74 1.36
N VAL A 64 9.69 -13.19 0.15
CA VAL A 64 10.94 -12.82 -0.55
C VAL A 64 10.73 -12.92 -2.07
N PRO A 65 11.38 -12.09 -2.90
CA PRO A 65 11.46 -12.34 -4.32
C PRO A 65 12.12 -13.69 -4.57
N VAL A 66 11.41 -14.62 -5.22
CA VAL A 66 11.98 -15.88 -5.68
C VAL A 66 12.57 -15.65 -7.07
N ASP A 67 13.79 -16.15 -7.31
CA ASP A 67 14.45 -16.03 -8.61
C ASP A 67 13.61 -16.64 -9.73
N ALA A 68 13.68 -16.02 -10.91
CA ALA A 68 12.97 -16.48 -12.10
C ALA A 68 13.31 -17.95 -12.42
N GLY A 69 12.30 -18.82 -12.45
CA GLY A 69 12.44 -20.23 -12.78
C GLY A 69 12.25 -21.22 -11.62
N SER A 70 12.08 -20.76 -10.40
CA SER A 70 11.80 -21.63 -9.25
C SER A 70 10.30 -21.88 -9.12
N THR A 71 9.83 -22.93 -9.78
CA THR A 71 8.47 -23.45 -9.55
C THR A 71 8.50 -24.31 -8.30
N ASN A 72 7.92 -23.85 -7.19
CA ASN A 72 7.64 -24.68 -6.04
C ASN A 72 6.45 -25.60 -6.35
N VAL A 73 6.69 -26.64 -7.15
CA VAL A 73 5.81 -27.80 -7.23
C VAL A 73 6.28 -28.74 -6.13
N GLU A 74 5.75 -28.64 -4.94
CA GLU A 74 5.90 -29.71 -3.95
C GLU A 74 5.01 -30.87 -4.33
N LYS A 75 5.66 -32.04 -4.41
CA LYS A 75 5.03 -33.31 -4.79
C LYS A 75 4.02 -33.75 -3.72
N GLU A 76 2.92 -34.34 -4.20
CA GLU A 76 1.95 -35.07 -3.39
C GLU A 76 2.63 -36.02 -2.39
N GLN A 77 2.37 -35.80 -1.10
CA GLN A 77 2.45 -36.84 -0.08
C GLN A 77 1.06 -36.97 0.53
N ASP A 78 0.51 -38.17 0.39
CA ASP A 78 -0.72 -38.64 1.03
C ASP A 78 -2.03 -37.86 0.78
N GLY A 79 -2.47 -37.76 -0.49
CA GLY A 79 -3.90 -37.54 -0.79
C GLY A 79 -4.51 -36.17 -0.46
N GLU A 80 -3.83 -35.28 0.24
CA GLU A 80 -4.18 -33.88 0.39
C GLU A 80 -3.32 -33.03 -0.52
N LYS A 81 -3.98 -32.36 -1.46
CA LYS A 81 -3.34 -31.47 -2.43
C LYS A 81 -2.86 -30.21 -1.71
N VAL A 82 -1.67 -30.22 -1.17
CA VAL A 82 -1.00 -29.01 -0.71
C VAL A 82 -0.52 -28.26 -1.95
N ILE A 83 -1.33 -27.33 -2.42
CA ILE A 83 -0.96 -26.45 -3.51
C ILE A 83 -0.13 -25.32 -2.92
N GLY A 84 1.19 -25.43 -3.01
CA GLY A 84 2.09 -24.30 -2.84
C GLY A 84 1.81 -23.32 -3.98
N LEU A 85 1.04 -22.27 -3.72
CA LEU A 85 0.83 -21.20 -4.67
C LEU A 85 2.09 -20.36 -4.73
N ASN A 86 2.72 -20.35 -5.91
CA ASN A 86 3.77 -19.39 -6.18
C ASN A 86 3.14 -18.00 -6.31
N THR A 87 3.49 -17.07 -5.45
CA THR A 87 3.05 -15.67 -5.55
C THR A 87 3.69 -14.95 -6.74
N GLU A 88 4.63 -15.60 -7.42
CA GLU A 88 5.31 -15.08 -8.59
C GLU A 88 4.82 -15.79 -9.84
N ASN A 89 4.33 -15.02 -10.80
CA ASN A 89 3.94 -15.51 -12.10
C ASN A 89 4.96 -15.05 -13.14
N SER A 90 5.85 -15.96 -13.55
CA SER A 90 6.83 -15.72 -14.62
C SER A 90 6.33 -16.34 -15.92
N GLU A 91 6.11 -15.53 -16.95
CA GLU A 91 6.00 -16.00 -18.32
C GLU A 91 7.28 -15.70 -19.10
N LEU A 92 7.61 -16.57 -20.04
CA LEU A 92 8.75 -16.39 -20.96
C LEU A 92 8.66 -15.01 -21.61
N ASN A 93 9.62 -14.14 -21.30
CA ASN A 93 9.81 -12.77 -21.82
C ASN A 93 8.91 -11.65 -21.25
N GLU A 94 8.11 -11.85 -20.19
CA GLU A 94 7.19 -10.81 -19.72
C GLU A 94 7.46 -10.26 -18.31
N GLY A 95 8.56 -10.58 -17.69
CA GLY A 95 8.89 -10.09 -16.34
C GLY A 95 8.06 -10.77 -15.23
N LEU A 96 8.47 -10.50 -14.00
CA LEU A 96 7.93 -11.12 -12.79
C LEU A 96 6.78 -10.30 -12.22
N VAL A 97 5.63 -10.91 -12.04
CA VAL A 97 4.49 -10.33 -11.30
C VAL A 97 4.43 -10.97 -9.92
N ARG A 98 4.41 -10.15 -8.89
CA ARG A 98 4.31 -10.59 -7.49
C ARG A 98 2.95 -10.27 -6.94
N PHE A 99 2.39 -11.19 -6.20
CA PHE A 99 1.14 -11.06 -5.48
C PHE A 99 1.40 -11.10 -3.99
N ASP A 100 0.71 -10.27 -3.23
CA ASP A 100 0.96 -10.15 -1.79
C ASP A 100 0.41 -11.34 -1.01
N ILE A 101 -0.85 -11.65 -1.18
CA ILE A 101 -1.53 -12.76 -0.51
C ILE A 101 -2.38 -13.50 -1.54
N ILE A 102 -2.12 -14.80 -1.73
CA ILE A 102 -2.93 -15.65 -2.60
C ILE A 102 -3.52 -16.80 -1.78
N PHE A 103 -4.79 -17.07 -2.00
CA PHE A 103 -5.47 -18.21 -1.41
C PHE A 103 -6.65 -18.65 -2.26
N TYR A 104 -7.11 -19.87 -2.01
CA TYR A 104 -8.32 -20.40 -2.64
C TYR A 104 -9.48 -20.33 -1.67
N VAL A 105 -10.65 -20.05 -2.22
CA VAL A 105 -11.92 -20.10 -1.48
C VAL A 105 -12.84 -21.07 -2.17
N ARG A 106 -13.32 -22.05 -1.42
CA ARG A 106 -14.34 -22.97 -1.90
C ARG A 106 -15.70 -22.33 -1.79
N MET A 107 -16.47 -22.34 -2.87
CA MET A 107 -17.83 -21.85 -2.85
C MET A 107 -18.74 -22.80 -2.06
N ARG A 108 -19.87 -22.29 -1.55
CA ARG A 108 -20.79 -23.05 -0.69
C ARG A 108 -21.37 -24.29 -1.36
N ASP A 109 -21.59 -24.22 -2.66
CA ASP A 109 -22.07 -25.33 -3.48
C ASP A 109 -20.98 -26.37 -3.80
N GLY A 110 -19.73 -26.08 -3.44
CA GLY A 110 -18.59 -26.95 -3.68
C GLY A 110 -18.13 -27.06 -5.13
N LEU A 111 -18.79 -26.36 -6.06
CA LEU A 111 -18.55 -26.51 -7.50
C LEU A 111 -17.40 -25.67 -8.05
N SER A 112 -17.06 -24.57 -7.38
CA SER A 112 -16.02 -23.69 -7.88
C SER A 112 -15.08 -23.21 -6.77
N GLN A 113 -13.86 -22.87 -7.17
CA GLN A 113 -12.87 -22.22 -6.33
C GLN A 113 -12.68 -20.79 -6.81
N VAL A 114 -12.38 -19.92 -5.87
CA VAL A 114 -12.06 -18.51 -6.11
C VAL A 114 -10.58 -18.31 -5.78
N ILE A 115 -9.86 -17.70 -6.69
CA ILE A 115 -8.48 -17.26 -6.45
C ILE A 115 -8.58 -15.79 -6.01
N VAL A 116 -8.07 -15.50 -4.82
CA VAL A 116 -8.09 -14.14 -4.27
C VAL A 116 -6.66 -13.68 -4.08
N ASN A 117 -6.38 -12.51 -4.59
CA ASN A 117 -5.14 -11.79 -4.36
C ASN A 117 -5.46 -10.49 -3.61
N ILE A 118 -4.76 -10.23 -2.55
CA ILE A 118 -4.86 -8.98 -1.79
C ILE A 118 -3.55 -8.24 -1.89
N GLU A 119 -3.63 -7.02 -2.41
CA GLU A 119 -2.52 -6.09 -2.54
C GLU A 119 -2.69 -4.94 -1.55
N ALA A 120 -1.76 -4.79 -0.62
CA ALA A 120 -1.74 -3.67 0.31
C ALA A 120 -0.87 -2.55 -0.26
N GLN A 121 -1.48 -1.42 -0.60
CA GLN A 121 -0.80 -0.24 -1.12
C GLN A 121 -0.76 0.85 -0.06
N LYS A 122 0.43 1.34 0.28
CA LYS A 122 0.63 2.38 1.30
C LYS A 122 0.09 3.74 0.88
N ALA A 123 0.08 4.03 -0.43
CA ALA A 123 -0.50 5.21 -1.05
C ALA A 123 -0.80 4.92 -2.53
N GLU A 124 -1.63 5.76 -3.16
CA GLU A 124 -1.83 5.68 -4.61
C GLU A 124 -0.50 5.95 -5.33
N PRO A 125 -0.06 5.05 -6.24
CA PRO A 125 1.19 5.22 -6.96
C PRO A 125 1.15 6.45 -7.88
N SER A 126 2.23 7.25 -7.90
CA SER A 126 2.35 8.39 -8.81
C SER A 126 2.87 8.01 -10.21
N ALA A 127 3.46 6.83 -10.36
CA ALA A 127 4.09 6.38 -11.61
C ALA A 127 3.12 5.66 -12.56
N TYR A 128 1.98 5.19 -12.08
CA TYR A 128 0.98 4.46 -12.88
C TYR A 128 -0.40 4.49 -12.20
N ASP A 129 -1.44 4.30 -12.99
CA ASP A 129 -2.80 4.17 -12.50
C ASP A 129 -3.05 2.77 -11.91
N ILE A 130 -3.53 2.70 -10.69
CA ILE A 130 -3.73 1.44 -9.96
C ILE A 130 -4.72 0.51 -10.69
N ILE A 131 -5.73 1.06 -11.36
CA ILE A 131 -6.71 0.29 -12.14
C ILE A 131 -6.00 -0.49 -13.26
N ASN A 132 -5.07 0.14 -13.98
CA ASN A 132 -4.35 -0.50 -15.08
C ASN A 132 -3.50 -1.68 -14.56
N ARG A 133 -2.84 -1.49 -13.42
CA ARG A 133 -2.09 -2.57 -12.77
C ARG A 133 -3.03 -3.70 -12.30
N ALA A 134 -4.16 -3.36 -11.70
CA ALA A 134 -5.13 -4.35 -11.24
C ALA A 134 -5.73 -5.19 -12.40
N VAL A 135 -6.02 -4.54 -13.53
CA VAL A 135 -6.46 -5.23 -14.77
C VAL A 135 -5.36 -6.18 -15.27
N PHE A 136 -4.11 -5.72 -15.28
CA PHE A 136 -2.98 -6.58 -15.67
C PHE A 136 -2.85 -7.78 -14.74
N TYR A 137 -2.94 -7.58 -13.41
CA TYR A 137 -2.83 -8.64 -12.42
C TYR A 137 -3.94 -9.68 -12.52
N VAL A 138 -5.20 -9.26 -12.63
CA VAL A 138 -6.32 -10.22 -12.78
C VAL A 138 -6.21 -11.02 -14.08
N SER A 139 -5.76 -10.39 -15.16
CA SER A 139 -5.52 -11.05 -16.44
C SER A 139 -4.40 -12.10 -16.33
N ARG A 140 -3.33 -11.80 -15.64
CA ARG A 140 -2.23 -12.73 -15.36
C ARG A 140 -2.69 -13.91 -14.52
N MET A 141 -3.49 -13.69 -13.48
CA MET A 141 -4.03 -14.76 -12.64
C MET A 141 -4.93 -15.69 -13.44
N ILE A 142 -5.75 -15.18 -14.37
CA ILE A 142 -6.56 -16.00 -15.26
C ILE A 142 -5.68 -16.78 -16.23
N SER A 143 -4.74 -16.11 -16.91
CA SER A 143 -3.84 -16.72 -17.88
C SER A 143 -2.98 -17.83 -17.26
N SER A 144 -2.49 -17.62 -16.04
CA SER A 144 -1.65 -18.57 -15.32
C SER A 144 -2.33 -19.87 -14.90
N GLN A 145 -3.65 -19.94 -14.99
CA GLN A 145 -4.41 -21.15 -14.69
C GLN A 145 -4.20 -22.25 -15.75
N LYS A 146 -3.79 -21.87 -16.96
CA LYS A 146 -3.52 -22.84 -18.04
C LYS A 146 -2.37 -23.76 -17.64
N GLY A 147 -2.61 -25.06 -17.73
CA GLY A 147 -1.65 -26.10 -17.31
C GLY A 147 -1.72 -26.48 -15.83
N ARG A 148 -2.44 -25.70 -15.00
CA ARG A 148 -2.70 -25.99 -13.58
C ARG A 148 -4.16 -26.33 -13.33
N GLU A 149 -5.06 -25.36 -13.55
CA GLU A 149 -6.49 -25.50 -13.31
C GLU A 149 -7.19 -26.15 -14.51
N PHE A 150 -6.75 -25.84 -15.72
CA PHE A 150 -7.28 -26.45 -16.94
C PHE A 150 -6.18 -26.80 -17.94
N THR A 151 -6.45 -27.81 -18.77
CA THR A 151 -5.53 -28.28 -19.81
C THR A 151 -6.19 -28.26 -21.17
N LYS A 152 -5.40 -28.20 -22.24
CA LYS A 152 -5.87 -28.20 -23.64
C LYS A 152 -6.88 -27.06 -23.88
N CYS A 153 -8.13 -27.41 -24.25
CA CYS A 153 -9.19 -26.46 -24.59
C CYS A 153 -10.34 -26.43 -23.57
N ASN A 154 -10.10 -26.89 -22.35
CA ASN A 154 -11.12 -26.94 -21.29
C ASN A 154 -11.30 -25.56 -20.61
N TYR A 155 -11.58 -24.54 -21.40
CA TYR A 155 -11.76 -23.17 -20.88
C TYR A 155 -12.91 -23.01 -19.88
N ASN A 156 -13.84 -23.97 -19.83
CA ASN A 156 -14.93 -23.96 -18.86
C ASN A 156 -14.46 -24.25 -17.42
N ASP A 157 -13.22 -24.77 -17.27
CA ASP A 157 -12.64 -25.06 -15.96
C ASP A 157 -11.88 -23.87 -15.38
N ILE A 158 -11.85 -22.71 -16.08
CA ILE A 158 -11.26 -21.48 -15.57
C ILE A 158 -11.96 -21.08 -14.27
N LYS A 159 -11.16 -20.87 -13.24
CA LYS A 159 -11.63 -20.42 -11.94
C LYS A 159 -11.82 -18.91 -11.92
N ARG A 160 -12.85 -18.46 -11.24
CA ARG A 160 -13.11 -17.05 -10.98
C ARG A 160 -11.96 -16.45 -10.15
N VAL A 161 -11.57 -15.26 -10.50
CA VAL A 161 -10.48 -14.52 -9.86
C VAL A 161 -10.98 -13.22 -9.24
N TYR A 162 -10.61 -12.97 -8.01
CA TYR A 162 -10.78 -11.69 -7.34
C TYR A 162 -9.42 -11.07 -7.06
N SER A 163 -9.18 -9.88 -7.59
CA SER A 163 -8.00 -9.07 -7.30
C SER A 163 -8.43 -7.90 -6.41
N ILE A 164 -8.08 -7.97 -5.12
CA ILE A 164 -8.51 -7.03 -4.09
C ILE A 164 -7.34 -6.12 -3.72
N TRP A 165 -7.55 -4.82 -3.83
CA TRP A 165 -6.55 -3.80 -3.58
C TRP A 165 -6.95 -2.97 -2.38
N VAL A 166 -6.12 -2.96 -1.35
CA VAL A 166 -6.31 -2.13 -0.16
C VAL A 166 -5.33 -0.95 -0.24
N CYS A 167 -5.87 0.22 -0.53
CA CYS A 167 -5.09 1.45 -0.71
C CYS A 167 -5.23 2.33 0.52
N MET A 168 -4.12 2.62 1.19
CA MET A 168 -4.09 3.46 2.39
C MET A 168 -3.84 4.93 2.05
N ASN A 169 -4.09 5.81 3.02
CA ASN A 169 -3.88 7.26 2.92
C ASN A 169 -4.62 7.92 1.75
N MET A 170 -5.80 7.39 1.43
CA MET A 170 -6.69 7.99 0.44
C MET A 170 -7.39 9.22 1.02
N SER A 171 -7.85 10.11 0.14
CA SER A 171 -8.59 11.31 0.54
C SER A 171 -9.95 11.02 1.20
N GLN A 172 -10.50 9.83 0.95
CA GLN A 172 -11.77 9.37 1.50
C GLN A 172 -11.85 7.84 1.55
N ASN A 173 -12.71 7.31 2.43
CA ASN A 173 -13.06 5.90 2.42
C ASN A 173 -13.95 5.61 1.21
N CYS A 174 -13.54 4.65 0.37
CA CYS A 174 -14.29 4.27 -0.83
C CYS A 174 -14.08 2.79 -1.17
N MET A 175 -15.04 2.21 -1.87
CA MET A 175 -14.91 0.86 -2.43
C MET A 175 -15.53 0.83 -3.82
N ASN A 176 -14.75 0.32 -4.78
CA ASN A 176 -15.16 0.18 -6.17
C ASN A 176 -15.04 -1.27 -6.59
N TYR A 177 -16.04 -1.77 -7.28
CA TYR A 177 -16.09 -3.10 -7.86
C TYR A 177 -16.12 -3.01 -9.39
N ILE A 178 -15.14 -3.66 -10.03
CA ILE A 178 -14.95 -3.66 -11.48
C ILE A 178 -15.03 -5.11 -11.95
N HIS A 179 -15.95 -5.39 -12.86
CA HIS A 179 -16.18 -6.72 -13.41
C HIS A 179 -16.67 -6.64 -14.87
N PHE A 180 -16.64 -7.75 -15.58
CA PHE A 180 -17.17 -7.79 -16.92
C PHE A 180 -18.70 -7.85 -16.92
N THR A 181 -19.29 -7.13 -17.85
CA THR A 181 -20.75 -7.17 -18.13
C THR A 181 -20.98 -7.45 -19.60
N GLN A 182 -22.12 -8.06 -19.92
CA GLN A 182 -22.54 -8.31 -21.30
C GLN A 182 -23.69 -7.37 -21.68
N GLU A 183 -23.51 -6.65 -22.77
CA GLU A 183 -24.55 -5.83 -23.39
C GLU A 183 -24.98 -6.43 -24.73
N SER A 184 -26.28 -6.54 -24.96
CA SER A 184 -26.82 -6.98 -26.23
C SER A 184 -26.96 -5.81 -27.20
N VAL A 185 -26.05 -5.70 -28.16
CA VAL A 185 -26.05 -4.62 -29.16
C VAL A 185 -27.02 -4.93 -30.33
N VAL A 186 -27.09 -6.19 -30.75
CA VAL A 186 -28.00 -6.65 -31.82
C VAL A 186 -28.55 -8.04 -31.46
N GLY A 187 -29.87 -8.16 -31.45
CA GLY A 187 -30.56 -9.40 -31.11
C GLY A 187 -30.47 -9.74 -29.61
N THR A 188 -30.97 -10.90 -29.24
CA THR A 188 -31.10 -11.34 -27.84
C THR A 188 -30.47 -12.71 -27.57
N TYR A 189 -29.49 -13.13 -28.40
CA TYR A 189 -28.82 -14.41 -28.19
C TYR A 189 -27.96 -14.38 -26.93
N GLN A 190 -28.17 -15.37 -26.07
CA GLN A 190 -27.36 -15.53 -24.86
C GLN A 190 -26.24 -16.54 -25.11
N TRP A 191 -25.00 -16.03 -25.07
CA TRP A 191 -23.83 -16.88 -25.15
C TRP A 191 -23.67 -17.69 -23.86
N LYS A 192 -23.32 -18.96 -24.00
CA LYS A 192 -23.07 -19.86 -22.86
C LYS A 192 -21.68 -19.56 -22.30
N GLY A 193 -21.55 -19.64 -21.01
CA GLY A 193 -20.28 -19.45 -20.27
C GLY A 193 -20.46 -18.56 -19.06
N ASP A 194 -19.42 -18.50 -18.23
CA ASP A 194 -19.34 -17.56 -17.10
C ASP A 194 -18.60 -16.30 -17.56
N ILE A 195 -19.26 -15.16 -17.51
CA ILE A 195 -18.65 -13.88 -17.83
C ILE A 195 -17.94 -13.25 -16.63
N ASP A 196 -18.31 -13.67 -15.42
CA ASP A 196 -17.83 -13.10 -14.16
C ASP A 196 -16.54 -13.80 -13.67
N LEU A 197 -15.58 -13.98 -14.59
CA LEU A 197 -14.30 -14.64 -14.29
C LEU A 197 -13.25 -13.69 -13.74
N ALA A 198 -13.36 -12.40 -14.01
CA ALA A 198 -12.38 -11.38 -13.62
C ALA A 198 -13.05 -10.30 -12.78
N ASN A 199 -12.67 -10.22 -11.52
CA ASN A 199 -13.22 -9.30 -10.55
C ASN A 199 -12.10 -8.49 -9.89
N ILE A 200 -12.22 -7.16 -9.90
CA ILE A 200 -11.29 -6.25 -9.24
C ILE A 200 -12.04 -5.45 -8.21
N VAL A 201 -11.51 -5.40 -6.99
CA VAL A 201 -12.07 -4.60 -5.91
C VAL A 201 -11.02 -3.65 -5.39
N LEU A 202 -11.31 -2.36 -5.46
CA LEU A 202 -10.45 -1.31 -4.94
C LEU A 202 -11.06 -0.78 -3.65
N ILE A 203 -10.33 -0.87 -2.53
CA ILE A 203 -10.73 -0.41 -1.21
C ILE A 203 -9.82 0.72 -0.82
N GLY A 204 -10.33 1.94 -0.79
CA GLY A 204 -9.60 3.12 -0.36
C GLY A 204 -9.84 3.39 1.13
N LEU A 205 -8.78 3.48 1.92
CA LEU A 205 -8.80 3.79 3.34
C LEU A 205 -8.31 5.21 3.57
N ALA A 206 -9.18 6.07 4.13
CA ALA A 206 -8.78 7.37 4.62
C ALA A 206 -7.88 7.24 5.86
N GLU A 207 -7.15 8.31 6.17
CA GLU A 207 -6.24 8.32 7.31
C GLU A 207 -6.97 8.16 8.65
N ASP A 208 -8.17 8.75 8.75
CA ASP A 208 -9.00 8.66 9.94
C ASP A 208 -10.06 7.55 9.79
N LEU A 209 -10.34 6.88 10.90
CA LEU A 209 -11.36 5.82 10.90
C LEU A 209 -12.74 6.39 10.60
N PRO A 210 -13.53 5.73 9.74
CA PRO A 210 -14.91 6.13 9.53
C PRO A 210 -15.77 5.87 10.78
N GLU A 211 -16.92 6.52 10.85
CA GLU A 211 -17.93 6.25 11.87
C GLU A 211 -18.45 4.81 11.79
N LYS A 212 -19.09 4.35 12.87
CA LYS A 212 -19.68 3.00 12.98
C LYS A 212 -20.97 2.90 12.17
N GLU A 213 -20.85 2.85 10.87
CA GLU A 213 -21.94 2.60 9.93
C GLU A 213 -21.70 1.31 9.16
N GLU A 214 -22.75 0.54 8.87
CA GLU A 214 -22.69 -0.75 8.16
C GLU A 214 -21.95 -0.65 6.83
N LYS A 215 -22.14 0.43 6.08
CA LYS A 215 -21.47 0.66 4.79
C LYS A 215 -19.96 0.82 4.89
N TYR A 216 -19.45 1.21 6.06
CA TYR A 216 -18.04 1.43 6.34
C TYR A 216 -17.40 0.36 7.24
N GLU A 217 -18.13 -0.70 7.56
CA GLU A 217 -17.67 -1.74 8.49
C GLU A 217 -16.30 -2.32 8.07
N LEU A 218 -16.15 -2.69 6.78
CA LEU A 218 -14.87 -3.18 6.27
C LEU A 218 -13.76 -2.14 6.33
N HIS A 219 -14.06 -0.88 5.97
CA HIS A 219 -13.08 0.21 6.05
C HIS A 219 -12.64 0.48 7.48
N ARG A 220 -13.57 0.36 8.44
CA ARG A 220 -13.25 0.53 9.85
C ARG A 220 -12.36 -0.59 10.38
N LEU A 221 -12.62 -1.85 10.01
CA LEU A 221 -11.76 -2.97 10.36
C LEU A 221 -10.36 -2.82 9.76
N LEU A 222 -10.27 -2.67 8.44
CA LEU A 222 -8.98 -2.55 7.75
C LEU A 222 -8.23 -1.28 8.17
N GLY A 223 -8.94 -0.17 8.34
CA GLY A 223 -8.38 1.08 8.84
C GLY A 223 -7.82 0.92 10.25
N ALA A 224 -8.51 0.24 11.17
CA ALA A 224 -8.00 -0.03 12.51
C ALA A 224 -6.74 -0.90 12.47
N LEU A 225 -6.77 -2.00 11.70
CA LEU A 225 -5.63 -2.91 11.55
C LEU A 225 -4.38 -2.19 11.02
N LEU A 226 -4.52 -1.40 9.95
CA LEU A 226 -3.42 -0.80 9.20
C LEU A 226 -3.07 0.63 9.66
N SER A 227 -3.85 1.24 10.56
CA SER A 227 -3.57 2.60 11.05
C SER A 227 -2.19 2.71 11.70
N ALA A 228 -1.44 3.74 11.31
CA ALA A 228 -0.23 4.12 12.02
C ALA A 228 -0.50 5.05 13.22
N LYS A 229 -1.73 5.58 13.38
CA LYS A 229 -2.10 6.54 14.43
C LYS A 229 -2.59 5.88 15.71
N LEU A 230 -3.25 4.73 15.59
CA LEU A 230 -3.84 4.03 16.73
C LEU A 230 -2.80 3.24 17.51
N ASP A 231 -2.91 3.29 18.84
CA ASP A 231 -2.14 2.44 19.73
C ASP A 231 -2.66 0.99 19.72
N VAL A 232 -1.84 0.08 20.26
CA VAL A 232 -2.13 -1.36 20.29
C VAL A 232 -3.44 -1.68 20.99
N ASN A 233 -3.69 -1.05 22.16
CA ASN A 233 -4.88 -1.38 22.96
C ASN A 233 -6.15 -0.94 22.24
N THR A 234 -6.15 0.25 21.64
CA THR A 234 -7.26 0.76 20.84
C THR A 234 -7.54 -0.15 19.63
N LYS A 235 -6.51 -0.62 18.94
CA LYS A 235 -6.67 -1.58 17.83
C LYS A 235 -7.29 -2.89 18.31
N LEU A 236 -6.72 -3.48 19.35
CA LEU A 236 -7.21 -4.75 19.89
C LEU A 236 -8.64 -4.64 20.41
N ASP A 237 -8.99 -3.50 21.01
CA ASP A 237 -10.36 -3.23 21.48
C ASP A 237 -11.36 -3.17 20.31
N ILE A 238 -11.02 -2.46 19.25
CA ILE A 238 -11.84 -2.39 18.03
C ILE A 238 -12.00 -3.79 17.42
N ILE A 239 -10.90 -4.50 17.20
CA ILE A 239 -10.89 -5.82 16.55
C ILE A 239 -11.68 -6.85 17.37
N GLY A 240 -11.48 -6.87 18.68
CA GLY A 240 -12.13 -7.82 19.57
C GLY A 240 -13.60 -7.49 19.86
N ASN A 241 -13.90 -6.24 20.19
CA ASN A 241 -15.24 -5.86 20.67
C ASN A 241 -16.20 -5.45 19.55
N GLU A 242 -15.71 -4.86 18.46
CA GLU A 242 -16.59 -4.45 17.36
C GLU A 242 -16.75 -5.55 16.30
N PHE A 243 -15.71 -6.34 16.06
CA PHE A 243 -15.70 -7.36 15.01
C PHE A 243 -15.71 -8.81 15.53
N ASP A 244 -15.73 -8.99 16.85
CA ASP A 244 -15.74 -10.32 17.49
C ASP A 244 -14.63 -11.24 16.96
N ILE A 245 -13.46 -10.67 16.60
CA ILE A 245 -12.30 -11.41 16.15
C ILE A 245 -11.57 -11.96 17.36
N PRO A 246 -11.34 -13.30 17.43
CA PRO A 246 -10.60 -13.91 18.54
C PRO A 246 -9.18 -13.34 18.60
N LEU A 247 -8.82 -12.74 19.74
CA LEU A 247 -7.50 -12.16 19.94
C LEU A 247 -6.50 -13.24 20.40
N GLU A 248 -6.22 -14.19 19.52
CA GLU A 248 -5.22 -15.23 19.73
C GLU A 248 -3.80 -14.63 19.75
N SER A 249 -2.83 -15.43 20.21
CA SER A 249 -1.44 -14.99 20.39
C SER A 249 -0.84 -14.37 19.13
N ASP A 250 -1.15 -14.95 17.96
CA ASP A 250 -0.55 -14.58 16.69
C ASP A 250 -1.11 -13.26 16.18
N ILE A 251 -2.44 -13.05 16.23
CA ILE A 251 -3.07 -11.77 15.89
C ILE A 251 -2.56 -10.65 16.81
N ARG A 252 -2.49 -10.91 18.13
CA ARG A 252 -1.93 -9.95 19.09
C ARG A 252 -0.50 -9.58 18.77
N LYS A 253 0.32 -10.57 18.44
CA LYS A 253 1.71 -10.38 18.06
C LYS A 253 1.81 -9.52 16.81
N ASP A 254 1.08 -9.85 15.73
CA ASP A 254 1.15 -9.13 14.47
C ASP A 254 0.64 -7.68 14.61
N VAL A 255 -0.41 -7.44 15.41
CA VAL A 255 -0.88 -6.09 15.75
C VAL A 255 0.20 -5.31 16.52
N ASN A 256 0.84 -5.92 17.51
CA ASN A 256 1.94 -5.31 18.26
C ASN A 256 3.13 -4.98 17.35
N ASP A 257 3.55 -5.91 16.51
CA ASP A 257 4.66 -5.73 15.58
C ASP A 257 4.40 -4.57 14.61
N MET A 258 3.17 -4.49 14.08
CA MET A 258 2.73 -3.41 13.20
C MET A 258 2.76 -2.03 13.91
N CYS A 259 2.28 -1.96 15.15
CA CYS A 259 2.31 -0.72 15.94
C CYS A 259 3.73 -0.27 16.27
N ASN A 260 4.59 -1.19 16.73
CA ASN A 260 5.97 -0.87 17.07
C ASN A 260 6.74 -0.36 15.87
N LEU A 261 6.55 -0.96 14.69
CA LEU A 261 7.17 -0.51 13.46
C LEU A 261 6.66 0.88 13.04
N SER A 262 5.34 1.11 13.13
CA SER A 262 4.73 2.40 12.81
C SER A 262 5.23 3.52 13.74
N GLN A 263 5.39 3.23 15.04
CA GLN A 263 5.96 4.16 16.01
C GLN A 263 7.44 4.48 15.70
N GLY A 264 8.25 3.46 15.42
CA GLY A 264 9.65 3.66 15.05
C GLY A 264 9.83 4.48 13.76
N ILE A 265 8.94 4.32 12.78
CA ILE A 265 8.94 5.15 11.56
C ILE A 265 8.62 6.61 11.90
N LYS A 266 7.62 6.88 12.76
CA LYS A 266 7.24 8.23 13.17
C LYS A 266 8.36 8.93 13.95
N GLU A 267 8.95 8.25 14.93
CA GLU A 267 10.03 8.80 15.74
C GLU A 267 11.23 9.19 14.87
N GLN A 268 11.58 8.34 13.91
CA GLN A 268 12.66 8.66 12.99
C GLN A 268 12.32 9.84 12.07
N ALA A 269 11.12 9.88 11.50
CA ALA A 269 10.67 10.99 10.65
C ALA A 269 10.67 12.32 11.43
N TYR A 270 10.27 12.29 12.71
CA TYR A 270 10.31 13.45 13.59
C TYR A 270 11.75 13.93 13.83
N VAL A 271 12.68 13.02 14.16
CA VAL A 271 14.10 13.33 14.36
C VAL A 271 14.70 13.93 13.08
N GLU A 272 14.50 13.28 11.94
CA GLU A 272 15.00 13.75 10.64
C GLU A 272 14.42 15.12 10.26
N GLY A 273 13.12 15.30 10.46
CA GLY A 273 12.46 16.59 10.22
C GLY A 273 13.00 17.70 11.09
N THR A 274 13.26 17.42 12.37
CA THR A 274 13.84 18.36 13.32
C THR A 274 15.28 18.72 12.93
N GLU A 275 16.12 17.73 12.62
CA GLU A 275 17.50 17.96 12.19
C GLU A 275 17.58 18.79 10.91
N ASN A 276 16.74 18.47 9.92
CA ASN A 276 16.67 19.23 8.67
C ASN A 276 16.17 20.66 8.91
N GLY A 277 15.15 20.85 9.74
CA GLY A 277 14.64 22.17 10.10
C GLY A 277 15.70 23.05 10.79
N ILE A 278 16.46 22.47 11.72
CA ILE A 278 17.58 23.15 12.39
C ILE A 278 18.69 23.52 11.37
N ALA A 279 19.03 22.62 10.46
CA ALA A 279 20.05 22.86 9.45
C ALA A 279 19.65 23.99 8.48
N ILE A 280 18.40 23.98 8.00
CA ILE A 280 17.84 25.02 7.14
C ILE A 280 17.79 26.35 7.86
N GLY A 281 17.21 26.39 9.06
CA GLY A 281 17.11 27.63 9.86
C GLY A 281 18.48 28.24 10.21
N LYS A 282 19.47 27.39 10.49
CA LYS A 282 20.84 27.83 10.70
C LYS A 282 21.44 28.45 9.44
N GLN A 283 21.25 27.84 8.30
CA GLN A 283 21.75 28.34 7.02
C GLN A 283 21.09 29.67 6.61
N GLU A 284 19.76 29.73 6.76
CA GLU A 284 19.00 30.97 6.52
C GLU A 284 19.43 32.08 7.47
N GLY A 285 19.55 31.80 8.77
CA GLY A 285 20.00 32.76 9.77
C GLY A 285 21.39 33.31 9.48
N ILE A 286 22.34 32.46 9.04
CA ILE A 286 23.69 32.90 8.64
C ILE A 286 23.58 33.80 7.38
N THR A 287 22.74 33.49 6.44
CA THR A 287 22.57 34.27 5.20
C THR A 287 21.98 35.65 5.52
N ILE A 288 20.91 35.67 6.30
CA ILE A 288 20.24 36.91 6.72
C ILE A 288 21.21 37.78 7.54
N GLY A 289 21.87 37.20 8.55
CA GLY A 289 22.82 37.94 9.40
C GLY A 289 24.02 38.51 8.62
N LYS A 290 24.49 37.81 7.57
CA LYS A 290 25.49 38.35 6.66
C LYS A 290 24.97 39.53 5.85
N GLN A 291 23.74 39.43 5.32
CA GLN A 291 23.12 40.51 4.54
C GLN A 291 22.86 41.74 5.41
N GLU A 292 22.32 41.58 6.60
CA GLU A 292 22.10 42.65 7.56
C GLU A 292 23.41 43.30 7.97
N GLY A 293 24.44 42.50 8.29
CA GLY A 293 25.75 43.02 8.65
C GLY A 293 26.43 43.83 7.52
N ILE A 294 26.25 43.41 6.26
CA ILE A 294 26.73 44.14 5.08
C ILE A 294 25.94 45.45 4.94
N ALA A 295 24.62 45.40 5.06
CA ALA A 295 23.77 46.58 4.97
C ALA A 295 24.13 47.61 6.06
N GLU A 296 24.28 47.19 7.30
CA GLU A 296 24.76 48.07 8.37
C GLU A 296 26.15 48.70 8.09
N ALA A 297 27.07 47.91 7.52
CA ALA A 297 28.40 48.42 7.17
C ALA A 297 28.29 49.47 6.06
N ILE A 298 27.47 49.26 5.01
CA ILE A 298 27.22 50.20 3.94
C ILE A 298 26.65 51.53 4.48
N ILE A 299 25.62 51.45 5.31
CA ILE A 299 24.97 52.61 5.92
C ILE A 299 25.96 53.41 6.79
N LYS A 300 26.77 52.67 7.60
CA LYS A 300 27.76 53.28 8.46
C LYS A 300 28.88 54.01 7.70
N MET A 301 29.31 53.45 6.57
CA MET A 301 30.29 54.08 5.67
C MET A 301 29.69 55.34 4.99
N TYR A 302 28.47 55.22 4.46
CA TYR A 302 27.76 56.33 3.86
C TYR A 302 27.57 57.48 4.82
N ARG A 303 27.17 57.27 6.07
CA ARG A 303 27.06 58.26 7.12
C ARG A 303 28.40 58.93 7.49
N LYS A 304 29.54 58.27 7.20
CA LYS A 304 30.89 58.80 7.36
C LYS A 304 31.38 59.59 6.17
N GLY A 305 30.57 59.75 5.09
CA GLY A 305 30.87 60.57 3.92
C GLY A 305 31.55 59.79 2.76
N TYR A 306 31.52 58.45 2.77
CA TYR A 306 31.98 57.69 1.61
C TYR A 306 30.89 57.65 0.52
N GLU A 307 31.28 57.84 -0.75
CA GLU A 307 30.40 57.71 -1.90
C GLU A 307 30.10 56.24 -2.21
N ALA A 308 28.96 55.96 -2.87
CA ALA A 308 28.52 54.56 -3.15
C ALA A 308 29.56 53.77 -3.96
N GLU A 309 30.28 54.39 -4.88
CA GLU A 309 31.38 53.78 -5.64
C GLU A 309 32.57 53.37 -4.77
N GLN A 310 32.90 54.18 -3.77
CA GLN A 310 33.98 53.84 -2.82
C GLN A 310 33.58 52.70 -1.89
N ILE A 311 32.33 52.68 -1.45
CA ILE A 311 31.78 51.61 -0.60
C ILE A 311 31.71 50.29 -1.37
N SER A 312 31.29 50.32 -2.63
CA SER A 312 31.28 49.22 -3.56
C SER A 312 32.65 48.55 -3.67
N ASP A 313 33.70 49.36 -3.93
CA ASP A 313 35.07 48.91 -4.08
C ASP A 313 35.63 48.28 -2.75
N LEU A 314 35.33 48.90 -1.61
CA LEU A 314 35.80 48.46 -0.28
C LEU A 314 35.15 47.15 0.18
N LEU A 315 33.90 46.90 -0.21
CA LEU A 315 33.13 45.74 0.22
C LEU A 315 33.00 44.63 -0.85
N ASP A 316 33.59 44.87 -2.02
CA ASP A 316 33.50 43.99 -3.21
C ASP A 316 32.03 43.64 -3.54
N LYS A 317 31.22 44.72 -3.68
CA LYS A 317 29.79 44.66 -3.99
C LYS A 317 29.46 45.48 -5.24
N GLU A 318 28.37 45.10 -5.95
CA GLU A 318 27.87 45.90 -7.07
C GLU A 318 27.39 47.27 -6.59
N VAL A 319 27.71 48.34 -7.34
CA VAL A 319 27.37 49.74 -6.99
C VAL A 319 25.85 49.90 -6.84
N GLU A 320 25.09 49.26 -7.70
CA GLU A 320 23.61 49.27 -7.69
C GLU A 320 23.05 48.70 -6.39
N GLN A 321 23.62 47.60 -5.85
CA GLN A 321 23.21 47.04 -4.59
C GLN A 321 23.52 47.97 -3.40
N VAL A 322 24.65 48.66 -3.46
CA VAL A 322 25.03 49.66 -2.42
C VAL A 322 24.05 50.83 -2.45
N ARG A 323 23.70 51.31 -3.63
CA ARG A 323 22.73 52.43 -3.80
C ARG A 323 21.35 52.06 -3.31
N GLU A 324 20.88 50.85 -3.65
CA GLU A 324 19.55 50.35 -3.23
C GLU A 324 19.48 50.29 -1.66
N ILE A 325 20.54 49.87 -1.01
CA ILE A 325 20.57 49.79 0.47
C ILE A 325 20.56 51.20 1.07
N ILE A 326 21.26 52.16 0.46
CA ILE A 326 21.30 53.55 0.92
C ILE A 326 19.95 54.24 0.74
N GLU A 327 19.26 54.00 -0.37
CA GLU A 327 17.95 54.59 -0.70
C GLU A 327 16.80 54.04 0.17
N ASN A 328 16.96 52.84 0.71
CA ASN A 328 15.94 52.18 1.57
C ASN A 328 16.13 52.51 3.05
N GLU A 329 17.09 53.34 3.44
CA GLU A 329 17.28 53.86 4.81
C GLU A 329 16.36 55.05 5.07
#